data_b601577a695e38adb5cf36d3f32bc0d1
#
_entry.id   b601577a695e38adb5cf36d3f32bc0d1
#
_cell.length_a   1.000
_cell.length_b   1.000
_cell.length_c   1.000
_cell.angle_alpha   90.00
_cell.angle_beta   90.00
_cell.angle_gamma   90.00
#
_symmetry.space_group_name_H-M   'P 1'
#
loop_
_entity.id
_entity.type
_entity.pdbx_description
1 polymer ?
#
loop_
_entity_poly.entity_id
_entity_poly.type
_entity_poly.pdbx_seq_one_letter_code
_entity_poly.pdbx_strand_id
1 'polypeptide(L)'
;MTYETDDLRIESLNELSSPKSVREEIPISDEVASIVYNSRLALSKILDFEDDRLILIVGPCSIHDPIAALEYAAKLKVLQEKYKNELMIIMRVYFEKPRTTVGWKGLINDPDLDGSFKINKGIRIGRDLLYKINEMGLGAGTEYLDCLLYTSPSPRDPTK
;
A
#
# COMPACT_ATOMS: atom_id res chain seq x y z
N MET A 1 -7.73 43.27 24.29
CA MET A 1 -6.86 42.06 24.15
C MET A 1 -7.72 40.99 23.54
N THR A 2 -7.38 40.53 22.34
CA THR A 2 -8.04 39.40 21.70
C THR A 2 -7.29 38.15 22.15
N TYR A 3 -7.96 37.24 22.83
CA TYR A 3 -7.37 35.97 23.21
C TYR A 3 -7.52 35.02 22.02
N GLU A 4 -6.45 34.35 21.63
CA GLU A 4 -6.46 33.29 20.65
C GLU A 4 -7.11 32.04 21.28
N THR A 5 -8.15 31.52 20.68
CA THR A 5 -8.94 30.36 21.21
C THR A 5 -8.94 29.19 20.28
N ASP A 6 -8.54 29.38 19.02
CA ASP A 6 -8.56 28.37 17.98
C ASP A 6 -7.15 27.83 17.73
N ASP A 7 -7.07 26.57 17.33
CA ASP A 7 -5.86 25.87 16.87
C ASP A 7 -4.65 25.87 17.83
N LEU A 8 -4.87 26.11 19.13
CA LEU A 8 -3.82 26.23 20.15
C LEU A 8 -2.90 24.99 20.30
N ARG A 9 -3.28 23.85 19.70
CA ARG A 9 -2.53 22.58 19.75
C ARG A 9 -2.12 22.10 18.36
N ILE A 10 -2.34 22.89 17.32
CA ILE A 10 -1.94 22.61 15.95
C ILE A 10 -0.64 23.33 15.68
N GLU A 11 0.42 22.56 15.40
CA GLU A 11 1.75 23.11 15.09
C GLU A 11 1.82 23.66 13.68
N SER A 12 1.26 22.91 12.72
CA SER A 12 1.20 23.32 11.32
C SER A 12 0.11 22.57 10.56
N LEU A 13 -0.38 23.20 9.48
CA LEU A 13 -1.26 22.58 8.49
C LEU A 13 -0.52 22.52 7.16
N ASN A 14 -0.37 21.32 6.62
CA ASN A 14 0.31 21.10 5.35
C ASN A 14 -0.65 20.48 4.33
N GLU A 15 -0.67 21.01 3.12
CA GLU A 15 -1.48 20.50 2.04
C GLU A 15 -0.98 19.13 1.56
N LEU A 16 -1.90 18.20 1.36
CA LEU A 16 -1.60 16.90 0.77
C LEU A 16 -1.68 16.97 -0.76
N SER A 17 -0.71 16.33 -1.41
CA SER A 17 -0.75 16.15 -2.86
C SER A 17 -2.00 15.38 -3.28
N SER A 18 -2.71 15.86 -4.29
CA SER A 18 -3.90 15.18 -4.78
C SER A 18 -3.54 13.81 -5.41
N PRO A 19 -4.43 12.80 -5.34
CA PRO A 19 -4.21 11.53 -6.03
C PRO A 19 -3.94 11.68 -7.54
N LYS A 20 -4.55 12.69 -8.16
CA LYS A 20 -4.35 13.01 -9.58
C LYS A 20 -2.91 13.44 -9.83
N SER A 21 -2.39 14.39 -9.04
CA SER A 21 -1.00 14.87 -9.16
C SER A 21 0.00 13.73 -9.01
N VAL A 22 -0.16 12.88 -7.99
CA VAL A 22 0.75 11.74 -7.76
C VAL A 22 0.68 10.70 -8.90
N ARG A 23 -0.50 10.51 -9.50
CA ARG A 23 -0.66 9.63 -10.66
C ARG A 23 0.00 10.20 -11.92
N GLU A 24 0.01 11.50 -12.10
CA GLU A 24 0.68 12.18 -13.22
C GLU A 24 2.21 12.17 -13.03
N GLU A 25 2.70 12.28 -11.80
CA GLU A 25 4.14 12.21 -11.47
C GLU A 25 4.70 10.78 -11.65
N ILE A 26 3.94 9.76 -11.24
CA ILE A 26 4.32 8.34 -11.33
C ILE A 26 3.20 7.61 -12.09
N PRO A 27 3.20 7.70 -13.43
CA PRO A 27 2.19 7.05 -14.25
C PRO A 27 2.37 5.54 -14.26
N ILE A 28 1.28 4.82 -14.46
CA ILE A 28 1.32 3.37 -14.64
C ILE A 28 1.57 3.06 -16.12
N SER A 29 2.49 2.13 -16.43
CA SER A 29 2.67 1.60 -17.78
C SER A 29 1.58 0.59 -18.13
N ASP A 30 1.38 0.32 -19.43
CA ASP A 30 0.40 -0.68 -19.89
C ASP A 30 0.76 -2.09 -19.40
N GLU A 31 2.06 -2.41 -19.32
CA GLU A 31 2.54 -3.70 -18.79
C GLU A 31 2.16 -3.86 -17.32
N VAL A 32 2.43 -2.84 -16.49
CA VAL A 32 2.08 -2.86 -15.07
C VAL A 32 0.58 -2.89 -14.86
N ALA A 33 -0.18 -2.13 -15.66
CA ALA A 33 -1.64 -2.17 -15.64
C ALA A 33 -2.18 -3.57 -15.97
N SER A 34 -1.58 -4.25 -16.95
CA SER A 34 -1.91 -5.63 -17.32
C SER A 34 -1.64 -6.61 -16.17
N ILE A 35 -0.50 -6.50 -15.48
CA ILE A 35 -0.19 -7.35 -14.31
C ILE A 35 -1.23 -7.17 -13.21
N VAL A 36 -1.59 -5.94 -12.88
CA VAL A 36 -2.62 -5.65 -11.87
C VAL A 36 -3.97 -6.23 -12.27
N TYR A 37 -4.39 -6.00 -13.52
CA TYR A 37 -5.66 -6.52 -14.05
C TYR A 37 -5.71 -8.05 -14.02
N ASN A 38 -4.68 -8.72 -14.54
CA ASN A 38 -4.62 -10.17 -14.59
C ASN A 38 -4.55 -10.81 -13.19
N SER A 39 -3.84 -10.17 -12.26
CA SER A 39 -3.81 -10.63 -10.86
C SER A 39 -5.19 -10.56 -10.22
N ARG A 40 -5.93 -9.47 -10.44
CA ARG A 40 -7.31 -9.34 -9.93
C ARG A 40 -8.25 -10.36 -10.56
N LEU A 41 -8.15 -10.58 -11.88
CA LEU A 41 -8.95 -11.57 -12.59
C LEU A 41 -8.66 -12.98 -12.08
N ALA A 42 -7.37 -13.34 -11.87
CA ALA A 42 -7.00 -14.65 -11.33
C ALA A 42 -7.53 -14.84 -9.91
N LEU A 43 -7.44 -13.83 -9.04
CA LEU A 43 -8.02 -13.86 -7.70
C LEU A 43 -9.54 -14.08 -7.73
N SER A 44 -10.25 -13.35 -8.61
CA SER A 44 -11.72 -13.54 -8.78
C SER A 44 -12.04 -14.98 -9.17
N LYS A 45 -11.36 -15.54 -10.17
CA LYS A 45 -11.58 -16.92 -10.61
C LYS A 45 -11.35 -17.94 -9.50
N ILE A 46 -10.33 -17.77 -8.66
CA ILE A 46 -10.09 -18.66 -7.52
C ILE A 46 -11.23 -18.55 -6.50
N LEU A 47 -11.70 -17.34 -6.21
CA LEU A 47 -12.80 -17.12 -5.26
C LEU A 47 -14.14 -17.65 -5.79
N ASP A 48 -14.32 -17.67 -7.11
CA ASP A 48 -15.50 -18.19 -7.79
C ASP A 48 -15.39 -19.72 -8.09
N PHE A 49 -14.33 -20.39 -7.58
CA PHE A 49 -14.04 -21.81 -7.80
C PHE A 49 -13.85 -22.22 -9.27
N GLU A 50 -13.41 -21.28 -10.11
CA GLU A 50 -13.05 -21.53 -11.52
C GLU A 50 -11.55 -21.84 -11.69
N ASP A 51 -10.74 -21.67 -10.65
CA ASP A 51 -9.29 -21.93 -10.61
C ASP A 51 -8.96 -22.59 -9.28
N ASP A 52 -8.33 -23.77 -9.32
CA ASP A 52 -8.07 -24.61 -8.14
C ASP A 52 -6.83 -24.19 -7.33
N ARG A 53 -6.11 -23.14 -7.74
CA ARG A 53 -4.95 -22.66 -7.01
C ARG A 53 -5.34 -22.07 -5.64
N LEU A 54 -4.41 -22.16 -4.70
CA LEU A 54 -4.57 -21.48 -3.41
C LEU A 54 -4.06 -20.03 -3.47
N ILE A 55 -4.79 -19.10 -2.87
CA ILE A 55 -4.35 -17.73 -2.71
C ILE A 55 -3.39 -17.66 -1.51
N LEU A 56 -2.17 -17.17 -1.74
CA LEU A 56 -1.17 -16.93 -0.71
C LEU A 56 -0.82 -15.45 -0.65
N ILE A 57 -1.27 -14.75 0.40
CA ILE A 57 -0.91 -13.35 0.65
C ILE A 57 0.20 -13.34 1.70
N VAL A 58 1.41 -13.01 1.30
CA VAL A 58 2.62 -13.13 2.13
C VAL A 58 3.53 -11.93 2.00
N GLY A 59 4.11 -11.50 3.11
CA GLY A 59 5.03 -10.36 3.16
C GLY A 59 5.28 -9.87 4.58
N PRO A 60 6.07 -8.80 4.73
CA PRO A 60 6.38 -8.22 6.02
C PRO A 60 5.12 -7.68 6.70
N CYS A 61 5.17 -7.54 8.03
CA CYS A 61 4.07 -6.96 8.81
C CYS A 61 3.75 -5.53 8.36
N SER A 62 4.79 -4.72 8.14
CA SER A 62 4.71 -3.45 7.38
C SER A 62 6.09 -3.12 6.84
N ILE A 63 6.09 -2.37 5.75
CA ILE A 63 7.31 -1.95 5.08
C ILE A 63 7.81 -0.66 5.70
N HIS A 64 9.08 -0.63 6.08
CA HIS A 64 9.80 0.56 6.54
C HIS A 64 11.01 0.87 5.65
N ASP A 65 11.52 -0.14 4.93
CA ASP A 65 12.65 -0.05 4.03
C ASP A 65 12.22 -0.53 2.63
N PRO A 66 12.10 0.39 1.65
CA PRO A 66 11.76 0.06 0.27
C PRO A 66 12.77 -0.87 -0.42
N ILE A 67 14.06 -0.76 -0.07
CA ILE A 67 15.12 -1.60 -0.68
C ILE A 67 14.94 -3.05 -0.24
N ALA A 68 14.82 -3.27 1.06
CA ALA A 68 14.55 -4.60 1.62
C ALA A 68 13.23 -5.20 1.09
N ALA A 69 12.21 -4.36 0.86
CA ALA A 69 10.95 -4.79 0.27
C ALA A 69 11.11 -5.28 -1.18
N LEU A 70 11.94 -4.61 -1.99
CA LEU A 70 12.23 -5.03 -3.37
C LEU A 70 13.09 -6.30 -3.41
N GLU A 71 14.05 -6.46 -2.50
CA GLU A 71 14.80 -7.72 -2.36
C GLU A 71 13.88 -8.89 -1.98
N TYR A 72 12.93 -8.65 -1.08
CA TYR A 72 11.92 -9.64 -0.73
C TYR A 72 11.04 -9.98 -1.93
N ALA A 73 10.57 -8.99 -2.69
CA ALA A 73 9.78 -9.16 -3.89
C ALA A 73 10.51 -10.02 -4.93
N ALA A 74 11.80 -9.78 -5.16
CA ALA A 74 12.61 -10.56 -6.09
C ALA A 74 12.67 -12.04 -5.70
N LYS A 75 12.87 -12.34 -4.41
CA LYS A 75 12.85 -13.72 -3.90
C LYS A 75 11.46 -14.36 -4.04
N LEU A 76 10.42 -13.60 -3.76
CA LEU A 76 9.04 -14.06 -3.87
C LEU A 76 8.65 -14.35 -5.33
N LYS A 77 9.16 -13.56 -6.28
CA LYS A 77 8.97 -13.80 -7.71
C LYS A 77 9.50 -15.15 -8.15
N VAL A 78 10.65 -15.58 -7.65
CA VAL A 78 11.20 -16.92 -7.93
C VAL A 78 10.26 -18.02 -7.44
N LEU A 79 9.67 -17.85 -6.26
CA LEU A 79 8.71 -18.80 -5.70
C LEU A 79 7.40 -18.79 -6.47
N GLN A 80 6.94 -17.62 -6.92
CA GLN A 80 5.75 -17.48 -7.76
C GLN A 80 5.90 -18.30 -9.05
N GLU A 81 7.03 -18.21 -9.73
CA GLU A 81 7.27 -19.00 -10.95
C GLU A 81 7.35 -20.50 -10.67
N LYS A 82 7.97 -20.88 -9.55
CA LYS A 82 8.11 -22.29 -9.15
C LYS A 82 6.76 -22.94 -8.85
N TYR A 83 5.85 -22.22 -8.22
CA TYR A 83 4.56 -22.75 -7.73
C TYR A 83 3.35 -22.16 -8.47
N LYS A 84 3.54 -21.67 -9.68
CA LYS A 84 2.49 -20.96 -10.44
C LYS A 84 1.24 -21.79 -10.76
N ASN A 85 1.36 -23.11 -10.75
CA ASN A 85 0.26 -24.02 -11.01
C ASN A 85 -0.56 -24.35 -9.75
N GLU A 86 0.03 -24.18 -8.56
CA GLU A 86 -0.57 -24.52 -7.27
C GLU A 86 -0.97 -23.28 -6.46
N LEU A 87 -0.21 -22.18 -6.63
CA LEU A 87 -0.36 -20.99 -5.80
C LEU A 87 -0.54 -19.74 -6.65
N MET A 88 -1.50 -18.90 -6.24
CA MET A 88 -1.57 -17.49 -6.63
C MET A 88 -0.93 -16.66 -5.52
N ILE A 89 0.32 -16.25 -5.74
CA ILE A 89 1.08 -15.51 -4.74
C ILE A 89 0.86 -14.01 -4.93
N ILE A 90 0.41 -13.34 -3.87
CA ILE A 90 0.27 -11.89 -3.76
C ILE A 90 1.22 -11.40 -2.68
N MET A 91 2.06 -10.44 -3.00
CA MET A 91 2.92 -9.82 -2.00
C MET A 91 2.11 -8.88 -1.12
N ARG A 92 2.19 -9.10 0.20
CA ARG A 92 1.65 -8.16 1.18
C ARG A 92 2.55 -6.92 1.24
N VAL A 93 1.97 -5.75 0.94
CA VAL A 93 2.66 -4.47 0.87
C VAL A 93 1.93 -3.46 1.76
N TYR A 94 2.16 -3.54 3.07
CA TYR A 94 1.49 -2.72 4.07
C TYR A 94 2.39 -1.56 4.49
N PHE A 95 1.85 -0.35 4.44
CA PHE A 95 2.57 0.91 4.68
C PHE A 95 2.23 1.57 6.00
N GLU A 96 1.14 1.15 6.63
CA GLU A 96 0.57 1.83 7.80
C GLU A 96 0.66 0.97 9.05
N LYS A 97 0.62 1.64 10.20
CA LYS A 97 0.56 1.02 11.52
C LYS A 97 -0.60 1.64 12.30
N PRO A 98 -1.57 0.85 12.75
CA PRO A 98 -2.70 1.34 13.56
C PRO A 98 -2.23 1.69 14.98
N ARG A 99 -1.53 2.81 15.13
CA ARG A 99 -1.03 3.31 16.40
C ARG A 99 -1.94 4.40 16.93
N THR A 100 -2.42 4.26 18.16
CA THR A 100 -3.33 5.24 18.76
C THR A 100 -2.58 6.42 19.38
N THR A 101 -1.49 6.18 20.09
CA THR A 101 -0.78 7.23 20.86
C THR A 101 0.70 7.28 20.60
N VAL A 102 1.42 6.16 20.64
CA VAL A 102 2.88 6.11 20.60
C VAL A 102 3.37 5.14 19.53
N GLY A 103 4.46 5.48 18.89
CA GLY A 103 5.17 4.66 17.92
C GLY A 103 5.02 5.12 16.48
N TRP A 104 5.88 4.58 15.64
CA TRP A 104 5.92 4.89 14.22
C TRP A 104 4.59 4.56 13.52
N LYS A 105 4.06 5.50 12.76
CA LYS A 105 2.75 5.44 12.10
C LYS A 105 2.77 4.71 10.75
N GLY A 106 3.93 4.37 10.24
CA GLY A 106 4.10 3.71 8.95
C GLY A 106 4.81 4.55 7.89
N LEU A 107 5.19 3.90 6.80
CA LEU A 107 6.02 4.51 5.75
C LEU A 107 5.38 5.73 5.10
N ILE A 108 4.06 5.74 4.93
CA ILE A 108 3.37 6.89 4.34
C ILE A 108 3.40 8.08 5.29
N ASN A 109 3.14 7.85 6.56
CA ASN A 109 3.00 8.93 7.53
C ASN A 109 4.35 9.51 7.97
N ASP A 110 5.37 8.64 8.12
CA ASP A 110 6.70 9.04 8.59
C ASP A 110 7.79 8.22 7.87
N PRO A 111 8.08 8.60 6.60
CA PRO A 111 8.99 7.83 5.74
C PRO A 111 10.45 7.88 6.19
N ASP A 112 10.85 8.94 6.91
CA ASP A 112 12.22 9.13 7.36
C ASP A 112 12.47 8.54 8.75
N LEU A 113 11.44 8.01 9.44
CA LEU A 113 11.52 7.43 10.79
C LEU A 113 12.02 8.42 11.86
N ASP A 114 11.85 9.71 11.63
CA ASP A 114 12.37 10.80 12.47
C ASP A 114 11.27 11.66 13.13
N GLY A 115 9.99 11.30 12.91
CA GLY A 115 8.84 12.05 13.40
C GLY A 115 8.56 13.35 12.63
N SER A 116 9.16 13.52 11.46
CA SER A 116 8.94 14.72 10.61
C SER A 116 7.63 14.71 9.85
N PHE A 117 6.96 13.55 9.78
CA PHE A 117 5.66 13.35 9.13
C PHE A 117 5.57 13.90 7.69
N LYS A 118 6.60 13.66 6.88
CA LYS A 118 6.63 14.08 5.47
C LYS A 118 5.70 13.22 4.60
N ILE A 119 4.41 13.30 4.84
CA ILE A 119 3.38 12.44 4.24
C ILE A 119 3.44 12.47 2.70
N ASN A 120 3.60 13.63 2.10
CA ASN A 120 3.72 13.76 0.64
C ASN A 120 4.90 12.99 0.04
N LYS A 121 6.02 12.88 0.79
CA LYS A 121 7.15 12.01 0.43
C LYS A 121 6.77 10.55 0.58
N GLY A 122 6.13 10.19 1.70
CA GLY A 122 5.70 8.83 1.98
C GLY A 122 4.73 8.27 0.92
N ILE A 123 3.77 9.07 0.47
CA ILE A 123 2.82 8.72 -0.60
C ILE A 123 3.58 8.38 -1.89
N ARG A 124 4.57 9.18 -2.28
CA ARG A 124 5.37 8.94 -3.49
C ARG A 124 6.23 7.68 -3.38
N ILE A 125 6.86 7.47 -2.23
CA ILE A 125 7.63 6.24 -1.96
C ILE A 125 6.72 5.01 -2.03
N GLY A 126 5.54 5.05 -1.41
CA GLY A 126 4.59 3.95 -1.43
C GLY A 126 4.10 3.63 -2.84
N ARG A 127 3.77 4.66 -3.63
CA ARG A 127 3.33 4.48 -5.01
C ARG A 127 4.44 3.91 -5.91
N ASP A 128 5.66 4.45 -5.80
CA ASP A 128 6.82 3.96 -6.56
C ASP A 128 7.14 2.50 -6.22
N LEU A 129 7.07 2.14 -4.94
CA LEU A 129 7.28 0.77 -4.50
C LEU A 129 6.22 -0.19 -5.05
N LEU A 130 4.93 0.18 -5.01
CA LEU A 130 3.86 -0.62 -5.61
C LEU A 130 4.07 -0.79 -7.11
N TYR A 131 4.47 0.29 -7.81
CA TYR A 131 4.78 0.24 -9.23
C TYR A 131 5.89 -0.79 -9.50
N LYS A 132 7.03 -0.69 -8.81
CA LYS A 132 8.20 -1.57 -8.99
C LYS A 132 7.90 -3.03 -8.68
N ILE A 133 7.11 -3.32 -7.64
CA ILE A 133 6.69 -4.68 -7.32
C ILE A 133 5.82 -5.27 -8.43
N ASN A 134 4.87 -4.50 -8.93
CA ASN A 134 4.03 -4.95 -10.05
C ASN A 134 4.84 -5.08 -11.35
N GLU A 135 5.81 -4.20 -11.61
CA GLU A 135 6.73 -4.29 -12.75
C GLU A 135 7.56 -5.59 -12.74
N MET A 136 7.88 -6.14 -11.57
CA MET A 136 8.47 -7.49 -11.44
C MET A 136 7.48 -8.62 -11.79
N GLY A 137 6.23 -8.32 -12.05
CA GLY A 137 5.17 -9.30 -12.33
C GLY A 137 4.55 -9.92 -11.09
N LEU A 138 4.67 -9.29 -9.92
CA LEU A 138 3.98 -9.69 -8.69
C LEU A 138 2.73 -8.86 -8.48
N GLY A 139 1.61 -9.51 -8.14
CA GLY A 139 0.45 -8.83 -7.58
C GLY A 139 0.79 -8.30 -6.17
N ALA A 140 0.38 -7.08 -5.87
CA ALA A 140 0.56 -6.47 -4.56
C ALA A 140 -0.79 -6.27 -3.87
N GLY A 141 -0.87 -6.66 -2.59
CA GLY A 141 -2.01 -6.42 -1.70
C GLY A 141 -1.63 -5.42 -0.63
N THR A 142 -2.37 -4.32 -0.55
CA THR A 142 -2.20 -3.32 0.51
C THR A 142 -3.46 -3.21 1.37
N GLU A 143 -3.36 -2.50 2.48
CA GLU A 143 -4.50 -2.22 3.37
C GLU A 143 -4.78 -0.73 3.44
N TYR A 144 -6.00 -0.39 3.81
CA TYR A 144 -6.47 0.97 4.04
C TYR A 144 -6.82 1.08 5.54
N LEU A 145 -5.90 1.58 6.35
CA LEU A 145 -6.07 1.69 7.81
C LEU A 145 -6.33 3.11 8.27
N ASP A 146 -5.73 4.08 7.63
CA ASP A 146 -5.86 5.50 7.96
C ASP A 146 -6.83 6.20 7.02
N CYS A 147 -7.44 7.29 7.48
CA CYS A 147 -8.38 8.08 6.70
C CYS A 147 -7.79 8.62 5.39
N LEU A 148 -6.48 8.77 5.30
CA LEU A 148 -5.77 9.17 4.08
C LEU A 148 -5.92 8.17 2.92
N LEU A 149 -6.03 6.88 3.24
CA LEU A 149 -6.18 5.80 2.27
C LEU A 149 -7.56 5.13 2.33
N TYR A 150 -8.32 5.38 3.38
CA TYR A 150 -9.61 4.76 3.60
C TYR A 150 -10.67 5.39 2.70
N THR A 151 -11.04 4.70 1.64
CA THR A 151 -12.05 5.16 0.67
C THR A 151 -13.25 4.22 0.54
N SER A 152 -13.21 3.05 1.17
CA SER A 152 -14.24 2.02 1.05
C SER A 152 -14.93 1.79 2.39
N PRO A 153 -16.28 1.58 2.40
CA PRO A 153 -16.96 1.18 3.62
C PRO A 153 -16.41 -0.15 4.12
N SER A 154 -16.11 -0.21 5.40
CA SER A 154 -15.69 -1.45 6.05
C SER A 154 -16.90 -2.37 6.27
N PRO A 155 -16.77 -3.69 6.14
CA PRO A 155 -17.81 -4.63 6.55
C PRO A 155 -18.22 -4.51 8.03
N ARG A 156 -17.38 -3.82 8.83
CA ARG A 156 -17.66 -3.53 10.25
C ARG A 156 -18.40 -2.22 10.47
N ASP A 157 -18.50 -1.37 9.43
CA ASP A 157 -19.24 -0.15 9.55
C ASP A 157 -20.74 -0.50 9.63
N PRO A 158 -21.47 0.04 10.61
CA PRO A 158 -22.89 -0.22 10.69
C PRO A 158 -23.57 0.25 9.41
N THR A 159 -24.29 -0.63 8.78
CA THR A 159 -25.14 -0.27 7.62
C THR A 159 -26.11 0.82 8.07
N LYS A 160 -25.98 1.97 7.44
CA LYS A 160 -26.95 3.07 7.61
C LYS A 160 -28.24 2.76 6.89
#